data_1632b05b9c2844110edb1360703a9567
#
_entry.id   1632b05b9c2844110edb1360703a9567
#
_cell.length_a   1.000
_cell.length_b   1.000
_cell.length_c   1.000
_cell.angle_alpha   90.00
_cell.angle_beta   90.00
_cell.angle_gamma   90.00
#
_symmetry.space_group_name_H-M   'P 1'
#
loop_
_entity.id
_entity.type
_entity.pdbx_description
1 polymer ?
#
loop_
_entity_poly.entity_id
_entity_poly.type
_entity_poly.pdbx_seq_one_letter_code
_entity_poly.pdbx_strand_id
1 'polypeptide(L)'
;DNLYIQFFPTRRSSDLAYLVIDNSIYSKNKMAQNYTAEKLMTKCDTIADVAKLIGVDEKVVQASFDQYHKAFDNKKDDLFGRPEMLIRMDQAPYFVAEVTPGIHHTMGGVKIDPQAEVLTPEKKPIPGLFAAGEVTGGVHGGNRIGGNAVADIITFGRISANSALKYIGK
;
A
#
# COMPACT_ATOMS: atom_id res chain seq x y z
N ASP A 1 0.82 0.68 9.61
CA ASP A 1 2.15 0.48 10.24
C ASP A 1 2.98 -0.37 9.28
N ASN A 2 3.67 0.30 8.33
CA ASN A 2 4.46 -0.38 7.31
C ASN A 2 5.92 -0.39 7.74
N LEU A 3 6.39 -1.54 8.23
CA LEU A 3 7.75 -1.80 8.64
C LEU A 3 8.47 -2.61 7.57
N TYR A 4 9.07 -1.93 6.59
CA TYR A 4 9.72 -2.59 5.47
C TYR A 4 11.10 -2.00 5.19
N ILE A 5 12.12 -2.85 5.02
CA ILE A 5 13.35 -2.48 4.33
C ILE A 5 13.10 -2.70 2.84
N GLN A 6 13.23 -1.64 2.06
CA GLN A 6 13.05 -1.70 0.61
C GLN A 6 14.44 -1.70 -0.03
N PHE A 7 14.78 -2.79 -0.73
CA PHE A 7 16.00 -2.88 -1.53
C PHE A 7 15.67 -2.58 -2.99
N PHE A 8 16.29 -1.56 -3.55
CA PHE A 8 16.19 -1.28 -4.97
C PHE A 8 17.37 -1.91 -5.69
N PRO A 9 17.18 -2.91 -6.55
CA PRO A 9 18.25 -3.37 -7.43
C PRO A 9 18.57 -2.26 -8.45
N THR A 10 19.84 -1.92 -8.59
CA THR A 10 20.35 -0.87 -9.50
C THR A 10 20.28 -1.23 -10.98
N ARG A 11 19.51 -2.21 -11.40
CA ARG A 11 19.34 -2.62 -12.79
C ARG A 11 17.88 -2.52 -13.22
N ARG A 12 17.64 -1.69 -14.19
CA ARG A 12 16.56 -1.51 -15.17
C ARG A 12 15.54 -2.66 -15.43
N SER A 13 14.97 -3.29 -14.44
CA SER A 13 13.58 -3.71 -14.52
C SER A 13 12.87 -2.79 -13.53
N SER A 14 12.28 -1.78 -14.04
CA SER A 14 12.12 -0.47 -13.43
C SER A 14 11.28 -0.41 -12.16
N ASP A 15 10.63 -1.49 -11.72
CA ASP A 15 9.61 -1.38 -10.67
C ASP A 15 9.65 -2.50 -9.65
N LEU A 16 10.72 -3.31 -9.64
CA LEU A 16 10.84 -4.44 -8.72
C LEU A 16 11.54 -4.02 -7.43
N ALA A 17 10.93 -4.32 -6.30
CA ALA A 17 11.51 -4.15 -4.97
C ALA A 17 11.30 -5.41 -4.13
N TYR A 18 12.03 -5.54 -3.05
CA TYR A 18 11.87 -6.65 -2.12
C TYR A 18 11.46 -6.14 -0.75
N LEU A 19 10.38 -6.72 -0.26
CA LEU A 19 9.92 -6.55 1.09
C LEU A 19 10.59 -7.58 1.97
N VAL A 20 11.32 -7.14 3.00
CA VAL A 20 11.96 -8.03 3.96
C VAL A 20 11.43 -7.75 5.35
N ILE A 21 11.00 -8.79 6.04
CA ILE A 21 10.65 -8.75 7.47
C ILE A 21 11.41 -9.84 8.22
N ASP A 22 11.63 -9.66 9.49
CA ASP A 22 12.23 -10.65 10.37
C ASP A 22 11.18 -11.45 11.15
N ASN A 23 11.62 -12.41 11.94
CA ASN A 23 10.74 -13.26 12.74
C ASN A 23 9.96 -12.49 13.82
N SER A 24 10.48 -11.37 14.32
CA SER A 24 9.80 -10.56 15.33
C SER A 24 8.50 -9.92 14.79
N ILE A 25 8.50 -9.59 13.49
CA ILE A 25 7.33 -9.09 12.75
C ILE A 25 6.47 -10.27 12.31
N TYR A 26 7.09 -11.27 11.68
CA TYR A 26 6.38 -12.42 11.11
C TYR A 26 5.52 -13.17 12.11
N SER A 27 6.07 -13.45 13.30
CA SER A 27 5.37 -14.21 14.34
C SER A 27 4.07 -13.55 14.81
N LYS A 28 3.97 -12.23 14.69
CA LYS A 28 2.80 -11.43 15.11
C LYS A 28 1.89 -11.01 13.95
N ASN A 29 2.29 -11.29 12.71
CA ASN A 29 1.59 -10.82 11.51
C ASN A 29 0.93 -11.99 10.76
N LYS A 30 -0.38 -12.16 11.00
CA LYS A 30 -1.16 -13.22 10.37
C LYS A 30 -1.18 -13.13 8.83
N MET A 31 -1.12 -11.92 8.27
CA MET A 31 -1.09 -11.72 6.83
C MET A 31 0.23 -12.23 6.23
N ALA A 32 1.38 -11.93 6.85
CA ALA A 32 2.67 -12.45 6.41
C ALA A 32 2.71 -13.99 6.47
N GLN A 33 2.11 -14.60 7.50
CA GLN A 33 1.99 -16.06 7.61
C GLN A 33 1.15 -16.63 6.47
N ASN A 34 0.03 -15.99 6.12
CA ASN A 34 -0.80 -16.41 4.99
C ASN A 34 -0.03 -16.27 3.65
N TYR A 35 0.67 -15.15 3.44
CA TYR A 35 1.50 -14.95 2.23
C TYR A 35 2.60 -16.02 2.09
N THR A 36 3.18 -16.46 3.21
CA THR A 36 4.15 -17.55 3.19
C THR A 36 3.48 -18.89 2.82
N ALA A 37 2.30 -19.18 3.38
CA ALA A 37 1.53 -20.36 3.05
C ALA A 37 1.11 -20.38 1.57
N GLU A 38 0.79 -19.24 1.00
CA GLU A 38 0.45 -19.04 -0.42
C GLU A 38 1.68 -18.92 -1.35
N LYS A 39 2.90 -19.08 -0.81
CA LYS A 39 4.18 -18.96 -1.54
C LYS A 39 4.43 -17.58 -2.17
N LEU A 40 3.79 -16.55 -1.67
CA LEU A 40 4.04 -15.15 -2.04
C LEU A 40 5.19 -14.55 -1.23
N MET A 41 5.60 -15.21 -0.16
CA MET A 41 6.70 -14.82 0.70
C MET A 41 7.60 -16.03 0.97
N THR A 42 8.91 -15.86 0.84
CA THR A 42 9.91 -16.91 1.00
C THR A 42 10.65 -16.74 2.31
N LYS A 43 10.77 -17.85 3.08
CA LYS A 43 11.58 -17.90 4.29
C LYS A 43 13.05 -18.01 3.93
N CYS A 44 13.89 -17.22 4.58
CA CYS A 44 15.35 -17.21 4.51
C CYS A 44 15.92 -17.33 5.92
N ASP A 45 16.76 -18.32 6.16
CA ASP A 45 17.30 -18.55 7.52
C ASP A 45 18.44 -17.56 7.87
N THR A 46 19.11 -17.02 6.85
CA THR A 46 20.25 -16.10 7.01
C THR A 46 20.15 -14.90 6.06
N ILE A 47 20.96 -13.87 6.30
CA ILE A 47 21.12 -12.73 5.38
C ILE A 47 21.71 -13.19 4.04
N ALA A 48 22.60 -14.20 4.06
CA ALA A 48 23.13 -14.81 2.84
C ALA A 48 22.04 -15.45 1.98
N ASP A 49 21.06 -16.11 2.60
CA ASP A 49 19.90 -16.64 1.88
C ASP A 49 19.03 -15.54 1.28
N VAL A 50 18.84 -14.44 2.00
CA VAL A 50 18.16 -13.25 1.46
C VAL A 50 18.91 -12.74 0.23
N ALA A 51 20.22 -12.54 0.33
CA ALA A 51 21.06 -12.07 -0.77
C ALA A 51 20.98 -12.99 -2.00
N LYS A 52 21.06 -14.29 -1.78
CA LYS A 52 20.91 -15.30 -2.84
C LYS A 52 19.55 -15.25 -3.52
N LEU A 53 18.48 -15.10 -2.74
CA LEU A 53 17.10 -15.04 -3.24
C LEU A 53 16.87 -13.81 -4.13
N ILE A 54 17.37 -12.64 -3.71
CA ILE A 54 17.19 -11.38 -4.45
C ILE A 54 18.24 -11.14 -5.55
N GLY A 55 19.25 -12.03 -5.65
CA GLY A 55 20.29 -11.94 -6.67
C GLY A 55 21.28 -10.79 -6.47
N VAL A 56 21.56 -10.42 -5.23
CA VAL A 56 22.46 -9.32 -4.84
C VAL A 56 23.62 -9.87 -4.01
N ASP A 57 24.79 -9.21 -4.05
CA ASP A 57 25.95 -9.58 -3.22
C ASP A 57 25.57 -9.50 -1.73
N GLU A 58 25.96 -10.51 -0.96
CA GLU A 58 25.67 -10.59 0.49
C GLU A 58 26.16 -9.36 1.24
N LYS A 59 27.32 -8.81 0.87
CA LYS A 59 27.87 -7.61 1.50
C LYS A 59 26.99 -6.38 1.32
N VAL A 60 26.29 -6.28 0.18
CA VAL A 60 25.35 -5.18 -0.08
C VAL A 60 24.12 -5.31 0.79
N VAL A 61 23.61 -6.53 0.93
CA VAL A 61 22.46 -6.81 1.80
C VAL A 61 22.83 -6.57 3.26
N GLN A 62 23.98 -7.08 3.70
CA GLN A 62 24.47 -6.87 5.05
C GLN A 62 24.65 -5.37 5.36
N ALA A 63 25.27 -4.62 4.46
CA ALA A 63 25.42 -3.17 4.63
C ALA A 63 24.08 -2.44 4.77
N SER A 64 23.05 -2.89 4.07
CA SER A 64 21.69 -2.33 4.19
C SER A 64 21.06 -2.62 5.55
N PHE A 65 21.26 -3.83 6.08
CA PHE A 65 20.84 -4.17 7.45
C PHE A 65 21.60 -3.35 8.49
N ASP A 66 22.92 -3.24 8.36
CA ASP A 66 23.76 -2.47 9.28
C ASP A 66 23.35 -0.99 9.30
N GLN A 67 23.07 -0.43 8.13
CA GLN A 67 22.57 0.93 8.01
C GLN A 67 21.20 1.11 8.68
N TYR A 68 20.27 0.17 8.48
CA TYR A 68 18.98 0.19 9.14
C TYR A 68 19.10 0.07 10.65
N HIS A 69 19.95 -0.84 11.15
CA HIS A 69 20.24 -1.00 12.58
C HIS A 69 20.83 0.28 13.18
N LYS A 70 21.78 0.91 12.48
CA LYS A 70 22.35 2.19 12.91
C LYS A 70 21.30 3.30 12.99
N ALA A 71 20.42 3.37 11.99
CA ALA A 71 19.32 4.33 11.98
C ALA A 71 18.34 4.08 13.14
N PHE A 72 18.01 2.82 13.40
CA PHE A 72 17.17 2.42 14.53
C PHE A 72 17.79 2.80 15.88
N ASP A 73 19.07 2.45 16.09
CA ASP A 73 19.79 2.71 17.34
C ASP A 73 19.92 4.22 17.60
N ASN A 74 20.14 5.01 16.54
CA ASN A 74 20.22 6.48 16.61
C ASN A 74 18.84 7.18 16.64
N LYS A 75 17.73 6.43 16.46
CA LYS A 75 16.37 6.99 16.33
C LYS A 75 16.26 8.05 15.22
N LYS A 76 17.07 7.90 14.18
CA LYS A 76 17.16 8.84 13.06
C LYS A 76 17.61 8.13 11.78
N ASP A 77 16.81 8.23 10.74
CA ASP A 77 17.16 7.77 9.41
C ASP A 77 17.67 8.95 8.58
N ASP A 78 18.99 9.09 8.50
CA ASP A 78 19.63 10.18 7.77
C ASP A 78 19.57 9.99 6.23
N LEU A 79 19.30 8.75 5.76
CA LEU A 79 19.30 8.46 4.33
C LEU A 79 17.93 8.66 3.69
N PHE A 80 16.88 8.15 4.31
CA PHE A 80 15.52 8.16 3.74
C PHE A 80 14.54 9.03 4.54
N GLY A 81 14.98 9.60 5.68
CA GLY A 81 14.15 10.47 6.50
C GLY A 81 12.93 9.78 7.11
N ARG A 82 12.99 8.48 7.37
CA ARG A 82 11.89 7.74 7.99
C ARG A 82 11.60 8.30 9.38
N PRO A 83 10.35 8.72 9.67
CA PRO A 83 10.06 9.40 10.93
C PRO A 83 10.09 8.48 12.15
N GLU A 84 9.76 7.19 11.95
CA GLU A 84 9.69 6.20 13.04
C GLU A 84 10.27 4.86 12.58
N MET A 85 11.04 4.23 13.46
CA MET A 85 11.53 2.86 13.32
C MET A 85 11.17 2.10 14.59
N LEU A 86 10.16 1.23 14.49
CA LEU A 86 9.56 0.57 15.67
C LEU A 86 10.23 -0.77 16.02
N ILE A 87 10.90 -1.39 15.07
CA ILE A 87 11.51 -2.72 15.21
C ILE A 87 12.89 -2.72 14.59
N ARG A 88 13.87 -3.31 15.29
CA ARG A 88 15.25 -3.36 14.84
C ARG A 88 15.51 -4.32 13.69
N MET A 89 14.66 -5.36 13.54
CA MET A 89 14.77 -6.38 12.49
C MET A 89 16.07 -7.19 12.53
N ASP A 90 16.39 -7.77 13.68
CA ASP A 90 17.60 -8.56 13.92
C ASP A 90 17.33 -10.02 14.33
N GLN A 91 16.08 -10.49 14.22
CA GLN A 91 15.68 -11.84 14.61
C GLN A 91 15.43 -12.74 13.41
N ALA A 92 16.42 -13.54 13.04
CA ALA A 92 16.23 -14.60 12.04
C ALA A 92 15.11 -15.59 12.47
N PRO A 93 14.45 -16.31 11.55
CA PRO A 93 14.58 -16.20 10.10
C PRO A 93 13.97 -14.93 9.52
N TYR A 94 14.36 -14.60 8.30
CA TYR A 94 13.81 -13.50 7.50
C TYR A 94 12.77 -14.04 6.52
N PHE A 95 11.85 -13.16 6.13
CA PHE A 95 10.81 -13.49 5.15
C PHE A 95 10.81 -12.40 4.08
N VAL A 96 10.88 -12.83 2.82
CA VAL A 96 11.09 -11.96 1.66
C VAL A 96 9.95 -12.13 0.68
N ALA A 97 9.35 -11.04 0.25
CA ALA A 97 8.41 -10.99 -0.86
C ALA A 97 8.92 -10.04 -1.94
N GLU A 98 8.82 -10.47 -3.19
CA GLU A 98 9.00 -9.59 -4.34
C GLU A 98 7.76 -8.72 -4.50
N VAL A 99 7.94 -7.42 -4.66
CA VAL A 99 6.85 -6.46 -4.75
C VAL A 99 7.12 -5.44 -5.86
N THR A 100 6.06 -4.90 -6.43
CA THR A 100 6.11 -3.84 -7.42
C THR A 100 5.11 -2.75 -7.03
N PRO A 101 5.37 -1.47 -7.36
CA PRO A 101 4.40 -0.42 -7.14
C PRO A 101 3.10 -0.71 -7.89
N GLY A 102 1.98 -0.52 -7.22
CA GLY A 102 0.66 -0.69 -7.80
C GLY A 102 -0.30 0.36 -7.28
N ILE A 103 -1.21 0.81 -8.13
CA ILE A 103 -2.30 1.69 -7.71
C ILE A 103 -3.41 0.81 -7.16
N HIS A 104 -3.65 0.91 -5.85
CA HIS A 104 -4.72 0.18 -5.20
C HIS A 104 -6.07 0.86 -5.34
N HIS A 105 -6.09 2.20 -5.32
CA HIS A 105 -7.29 3.01 -5.38
C HIS A 105 -6.96 4.41 -5.88
N THR A 106 -7.75 4.95 -6.80
CA THR A 106 -7.63 6.35 -7.20
C THR A 106 -8.40 7.22 -6.21
N MET A 107 -7.75 8.28 -5.68
CA MET A 107 -8.41 9.24 -4.79
C MET A 107 -9.08 10.37 -5.57
N GLY A 108 -8.62 10.59 -6.80
CA GLY A 108 -9.20 11.55 -7.74
C GLY A 108 -10.34 10.94 -8.57
N GLY A 109 -11.11 11.80 -9.22
CA GLY A 109 -12.22 11.39 -10.06
C GLY A 109 -13.19 12.54 -10.30
N VAL A 110 -14.35 12.22 -10.85
CA VAL A 110 -15.42 13.20 -11.04
C VAL A 110 -15.96 13.65 -9.67
N LYS A 111 -16.20 14.94 -9.51
CA LYS A 111 -16.83 15.46 -8.29
C LYS A 111 -18.31 15.18 -8.30
N ILE A 112 -18.84 14.78 -7.17
CA ILE A 112 -20.28 14.56 -6.97
C ILE A 112 -20.79 15.41 -5.81
N ASP A 113 -22.09 15.65 -5.81
CA ASP A 113 -22.83 16.20 -4.68
C ASP A 113 -23.38 15.07 -3.75
N PRO A 114 -24.07 15.41 -2.64
CA PRO A 114 -24.68 14.40 -1.77
C PRO A 114 -25.76 13.54 -2.42
N GLN A 115 -26.28 13.95 -3.58
CA GLN A 115 -27.23 13.21 -4.38
C GLN A 115 -26.55 12.32 -5.44
N ALA A 116 -25.22 12.26 -5.43
CA ALA A 116 -24.39 11.56 -6.40
C ALA A 116 -24.50 12.10 -7.85
N GLU A 117 -24.96 13.34 -8.02
CA GLU A 117 -24.95 14.02 -9.30
C GLU A 117 -23.53 14.50 -9.61
N VAL A 118 -23.07 14.26 -10.84
CA VAL A 118 -21.73 14.71 -11.27
C VAL A 118 -21.74 16.23 -11.46
N LEU A 119 -20.71 16.88 -10.94
CA LEU A 119 -20.58 18.34 -10.96
C LEU A 119 -19.63 18.82 -12.07
N THR A 120 -19.98 19.94 -12.70
CA THR A 120 -19.06 20.71 -13.55
C THR A 120 -17.93 21.34 -12.70
N PRO A 121 -16.86 21.89 -13.34
CA PRO A 121 -15.84 22.67 -12.61
C PRO A 121 -16.43 23.83 -11.78
N GLU A 122 -17.54 24.42 -12.23
CA GLU A 122 -18.28 25.50 -11.57
C GLU A 122 -19.21 25.00 -10.45
N LYS A 123 -19.11 23.70 -10.10
CA LYS A 123 -19.90 23.03 -9.05
C LYS A 123 -21.43 22.98 -9.35
N LYS A 124 -21.81 22.94 -10.61
CA LYS A 124 -23.21 22.78 -11.03
C LYS A 124 -23.46 21.32 -11.41
N PRO A 125 -24.57 20.71 -11.00
CA PRO A 125 -24.94 19.38 -11.42
C PRO A 125 -25.07 19.27 -12.95
N ILE A 126 -24.57 18.19 -13.51
CA ILE A 126 -24.79 17.82 -14.93
C ILE A 126 -26.08 17.01 -14.99
N PRO A 127 -27.12 17.52 -15.62
CA PRO A 127 -28.43 16.85 -15.64
C PRO A 127 -28.37 15.42 -16.18
N GLY A 128 -28.89 14.46 -15.42
CA GLY A 128 -28.95 13.06 -15.81
C GLY A 128 -27.64 12.28 -15.70
N LEU A 129 -26.57 12.88 -15.15
CA LEU A 129 -25.30 12.21 -14.96
C LEU A 129 -25.03 11.95 -13.47
N PHE A 130 -24.95 10.68 -13.09
CA PHE A 130 -24.68 10.23 -11.72
C PHE A 130 -23.43 9.37 -11.68
N ALA A 131 -22.71 9.39 -10.56
CA ALA A 131 -21.52 8.57 -10.35
C ALA A 131 -21.40 8.13 -8.89
N ALA A 132 -20.78 6.95 -8.70
CA ALA A 132 -20.49 6.40 -7.36
C ALA A 132 -19.24 5.50 -7.40
N GLY A 133 -18.59 5.33 -6.25
CA GLY A 133 -17.43 4.47 -6.08
C GLY A 133 -16.13 5.11 -6.54
N GLU A 134 -15.15 4.29 -6.90
CA GLU A 134 -13.76 4.74 -7.16
C GLU A 134 -13.63 5.82 -8.25
N VAL A 135 -14.58 5.87 -9.20
CA VAL A 135 -14.61 6.90 -10.25
C VAL A 135 -14.86 8.31 -9.69
N THR A 136 -15.34 8.42 -8.46
CA THR A 136 -15.64 9.70 -7.81
C THR A 136 -14.45 10.22 -7.00
N GLY A 137 -14.18 11.52 -7.10
CA GLY A 137 -13.14 12.21 -6.36
C GLY A 137 -13.69 13.04 -5.21
N GLY A 138 -12.92 13.12 -4.12
CA GLY A 138 -13.21 13.98 -2.96
C GLY A 138 -13.91 13.29 -1.79
N VAL A 139 -14.54 12.14 -1.99
CA VAL A 139 -15.23 11.39 -0.92
C VAL A 139 -14.26 10.98 0.19
N HIS A 140 -13.07 10.52 -0.19
CA HIS A 140 -12.05 10.03 0.75
C HIS A 140 -10.92 11.04 1.05
N GLY A 141 -10.99 12.25 0.49
CA GLY A 141 -9.91 13.23 0.61
C GLY A 141 -8.61 12.79 -0.06
N GLY A 142 -7.47 13.01 0.57
CA GLY A 142 -6.15 12.68 0.02
C GLY A 142 -5.71 11.23 0.23
N ASN A 143 -6.35 10.49 1.14
CA ASN A 143 -6.04 9.09 1.42
C ASN A 143 -7.23 8.38 2.07
N ARG A 144 -7.35 7.08 1.84
CA ARG A 144 -8.48 6.26 2.31
C ARG A 144 -8.01 5.15 3.24
N ILE A 145 -8.66 5.01 4.40
CA ILE A 145 -8.47 3.86 5.29
C ILE A 145 -9.02 2.60 4.61
N GLY A 146 -8.31 1.47 4.73
CA GLY A 146 -8.71 0.18 4.21
C GLY A 146 -10.13 -0.21 4.64
N GLY A 147 -10.90 -0.80 3.72
CA GLY A 147 -12.30 -1.17 3.95
C GLY A 147 -13.32 -0.08 3.61
N ASN A 148 -12.99 1.20 3.72
CA ASN A 148 -13.97 2.29 3.50
C ASN A 148 -14.49 2.38 2.05
N ALA A 149 -13.77 1.79 1.07
CA ALA A 149 -14.29 1.68 -0.30
C ALA A 149 -15.61 0.90 -0.35
N VAL A 150 -15.76 -0.15 0.47
CA VAL A 150 -16.98 -0.96 0.50
C VAL A 150 -18.17 -0.13 1.02
N ALA A 151 -17.97 0.66 2.07
CA ALA A 151 -18.99 1.57 2.58
C ALA A 151 -19.38 2.63 1.54
N ASP A 152 -18.39 3.21 0.87
CA ASP A 152 -18.59 4.20 -0.20
C ASP A 152 -19.43 3.63 -1.36
N ILE A 153 -18.98 2.54 -1.98
CA ILE A 153 -19.69 1.96 -3.16
C ILE A 153 -21.12 1.53 -2.84
N ILE A 154 -21.39 1.03 -1.64
CA ILE A 154 -22.75 0.65 -1.23
C ILE A 154 -23.60 1.88 -0.98
N THR A 155 -23.08 2.87 -0.27
CA THR A 155 -23.82 4.08 0.09
C THR A 155 -24.14 4.92 -1.14
N PHE A 156 -23.10 5.36 -1.85
CA PHE A 156 -23.30 6.21 -3.04
C PHE A 156 -23.88 5.47 -4.23
N GLY A 157 -23.64 4.16 -4.36
CA GLY A 157 -24.33 3.35 -5.37
C GLY A 157 -25.85 3.35 -5.18
N ARG A 158 -26.33 3.24 -3.94
CA ARG A 158 -27.77 3.33 -3.64
C ARG A 158 -28.32 4.75 -3.83
N ILE A 159 -27.55 5.77 -3.43
CA ILE A 159 -27.96 7.17 -3.61
C ILE A 159 -28.08 7.48 -5.10
N SER A 160 -27.06 7.14 -5.91
CA SER A 160 -27.07 7.41 -7.35
C SER A 160 -28.22 6.72 -8.06
N ALA A 161 -28.53 5.47 -7.71
CA ALA A 161 -29.68 4.74 -8.27
C ALA A 161 -31.01 5.43 -7.92
N ASN A 162 -31.19 5.82 -6.66
CA ASN A 162 -32.42 6.52 -6.24
C ASN A 162 -32.55 7.91 -6.88
N SER A 163 -31.46 8.63 -7.05
CA SER A 163 -31.45 9.94 -7.73
C SER A 163 -31.75 9.80 -9.21
N ALA A 164 -31.19 8.78 -9.87
CA ALA A 164 -31.52 8.48 -11.28
C ALA A 164 -33.02 8.13 -11.47
N LEU A 165 -33.58 7.31 -10.59
CA LEU A 165 -34.99 6.98 -10.62
C LEU A 165 -35.89 8.22 -10.48
N LYS A 166 -35.56 9.11 -9.52
CA LYS A 166 -36.27 10.38 -9.37
C LYS A 166 -36.14 11.28 -10.61
N TYR A 167 -34.97 11.33 -11.22
CA TYR A 167 -34.69 12.12 -12.40
C TYR A 167 -35.57 11.69 -13.61
N ILE A 168 -35.78 10.39 -13.80
CA ILE A 168 -36.61 9.85 -14.89
C ILE A 168 -38.11 9.76 -14.54
N GLY A 169 -38.53 10.27 -13.37
CA GLY A 169 -39.91 10.31 -12.96
C GLY A 169 -40.50 8.98 -12.49
N LYS A 170 -39.65 8.09 -11.95
CA LYS A 170 -40.07 6.79 -11.39
C LYS A 170 -39.81 6.70 -9.89
#